data_5f98fcd9c1ed1df67fd6b713f66fcd24
#
_entry.id   5f98fcd9c1ed1df67fd6b713f66fcd24
#
_cell.length_a   1.000
_cell.length_b   1.000
_cell.length_c   1.000
_cell.angle_alpha   90.00
_cell.angle_beta   90.00
_cell.angle_gamma   90.00
#
_symmetry.space_group_name_H-M   'P 1'
#
loop_
_entity.id
_entity.type
_entity.pdbx_description
1 polymer ?
#
loop_
_entity_poly.entity_id
_entity_poly.type
_entity_poly.pdbx_seq_one_letter_code
_entity_poly.pdbx_strand_id
1 'polypeptide(L)'
;MTGILVAGTSSDAGKSLVVTALCRVARRRGIDVVPFKAQNMSNNSMVCADGSEIGRAQYLQATAAGVTPTSAMNPVLLKPGTDRRSFVVLRGKPGGVLEAGEYTTGRRYLAEAAWAAYDELAASHDMVICEGAGSPAEINLRRGDYTNMGLARAKNLPVVLVGDIDRGGVLASLFGTWALLDDDDRALLAGYIVNKFRGDDAILAPGLEEITDRTGMPSFGVLPWVPGVWLDGEDALEVGRWRHEGDAVDPSSLRVAVVRFPRISNATDVDAMAGETGVDVQVTTNPDTCQAADVLVLPGSRSTVSDLEWLRRSGIADVVARRAKQGRTVVGICGGYQMLCRTILDPDGQETAPGSVVEGLGLLPVEVDFAATKTLALSHGTWRGIEVGGYEIHHGVCRSLEDAEAFLDGVHVGPVWGTMWHGAFEHDEFRRTWLADAARHAGSSWRPHSDELGYQARREAMIETLADALEAHVDVDRILHLVR
;
A
#
# COMPACT_ATOMS: atom_id res chain seq x y z
N MET A 1 2.66 30.74 2.07
CA MET A 1 2.31 29.42 1.44
C MET A 1 2.43 28.37 2.54
N THR A 2 1.49 27.43 2.62
CA THR A 2 1.49 26.44 3.71
C THR A 2 1.88 25.02 3.25
N GLY A 3 2.34 24.84 2.00
CA GLY A 3 2.71 23.51 1.54
C GLY A 3 3.54 23.47 0.27
N ILE A 4 4.06 22.28 -0.03
CA ILE A 4 4.79 21.94 -1.25
C ILE A 4 4.11 20.73 -1.91
N LEU A 5 4.25 20.61 -3.24
CA LEU A 5 3.80 19.42 -3.98
C LEU A 5 5.03 18.65 -4.51
N VAL A 6 5.14 17.39 -4.16
CA VAL A 6 6.11 16.45 -4.73
C VAL A 6 5.42 15.69 -5.86
N ALA A 7 5.78 15.98 -7.10
CA ALA A 7 5.25 15.33 -8.30
C ALA A 7 6.30 14.43 -8.94
N GLY A 8 5.91 13.41 -9.69
CA GLY A 8 6.84 12.51 -10.35
C GLY A 8 6.81 12.68 -11.85
N THR A 9 7.94 12.43 -12.53
CA THR A 9 7.96 12.36 -14.00
C THR A 9 7.20 11.14 -14.52
N SER A 10 6.92 10.16 -13.64
CA SER A 10 6.15 8.94 -13.93
C SER A 10 5.52 8.36 -12.66
N SER A 11 4.68 7.33 -12.81
CA SER A 11 4.39 6.42 -11.69
C SER A 11 5.69 5.77 -11.21
N ASP A 12 5.75 5.34 -9.95
CA ASP A 12 6.93 4.70 -9.32
C ASP A 12 8.23 5.51 -9.32
N ALA A 13 8.19 6.80 -9.65
CA ALA A 13 9.38 7.66 -9.59
C ALA A 13 9.95 7.81 -8.17
N GLY A 14 9.20 7.39 -7.14
CA GLY A 14 9.59 7.45 -5.73
C GLY A 14 9.03 8.67 -4.99
N LYS A 15 7.92 9.24 -5.47
CA LYS A 15 7.21 10.33 -4.78
C LYS A 15 6.94 10.01 -3.31
N SER A 16 6.32 8.85 -3.06
CA SER A 16 5.93 8.42 -1.71
C SER A 16 7.14 8.29 -0.78
N LEU A 17 8.28 7.79 -1.31
CA LEU A 17 9.54 7.70 -0.59
C LEU A 17 10.06 9.08 -0.19
N VAL A 18 10.11 10.02 -1.15
CA VAL A 18 10.57 11.38 -0.91
C VAL A 18 9.65 12.12 0.07
N VAL A 19 8.32 11.96 -0.06
CA VAL A 19 7.35 12.55 0.87
C VAL A 19 7.50 11.98 2.28
N THR A 20 7.65 10.66 2.43
CA THR A 20 7.89 10.02 3.72
C THR A 20 9.15 10.57 4.40
N ALA A 21 10.25 10.65 3.64
CA ALA A 21 11.51 11.19 4.13
C ALA A 21 11.39 12.68 4.51
N LEU A 22 10.78 13.51 3.66
CA LEU A 22 10.55 14.93 3.93
C LEU A 22 9.70 15.15 5.17
N CYS A 23 8.64 14.36 5.38
CA CYS A 23 7.82 14.42 6.60
C CYS A 23 8.66 14.13 7.85
N ARG A 24 9.53 13.11 7.82
CA ARG A 24 10.42 12.79 8.95
C ARG A 24 11.45 13.89 9.19
N VAL A 25 12.08 14.42 8.14
CA VAL A 25 13.06 15.52 8.27
C VAL A 25 12.40 16.78 8.80
N ALA A 26 11.22 17.17 8.29
CA ALA A 26 10.49 18.33 8.80
C ALA A 26 10.15 18.16 10.30
N ARG A 27 9.67 16.99 10.71
CA ARG A 27 9.43 16.66 12.13
C ARG A 27 10.70 16.77 12.97
N ARG A 28 11.84 16.22 12.52
CA ARG A 28 13.13 16.31 13.23
C ARG A 28 13.54 17.77 13.46
N ARG A 29 13.15 18.68 12.57
CA ARG A 29 13.41 20.12 12.67
C ARG A 29 12.37 20.88 13.49
N GLY A 30 11.42 20.17 14.10
CA GLY A 30 10.37 20.77 14.94
C GLY A 30 9.28 21.47 14.17
N ILE A 31 9.12 21.20 12.86
CA ILE A 31 8.04 21.73 12.03
C ILE A 31 6.80 20.83 12.25
N ASP A 32 5.68 21.43 12.57
CA ASP A 32 4.39 20.74 12.61
C ASP A 32 3.92 20.44 11.19
N VAL A 33 4.27 19.26 10.70
CA VAL A 33 4.11 18.82 9.32
C VAL A 33 3.05 17.73 9.19
N VAL A 34 2.27 17.79 8.11
CA VAL A 34 1.27 16.78 7.77
C VAL A 34 1.40 16.36 6.31
N PRO A 35 1.31 15.05 5.99
CA PRO A 35 1.25 14.59 4.61
C PRO A 35 -0.14 14.80 4.01
N PHE A 36 -0.19 14.94 2.68
CA PHE A 36 -1.45 15.04 1.94
C PHE A 36 -1.33 14.41 0.55
N LYS A 37 -2.32 13.63 0.16
CA LYS A 37 -2.46 13.14 -1.21
C LYS A 37 -3.92 13.29 -1.63
N ALA A 38 -4.18 14.22 -2.54
CA ALA A 38 -5.54 14.58 -2.96
C ALA A 38 -6.35 13.37 -3.42
N GLN A 39 -5.73 12.50 -4.21
CA GLN A 39 -6.28 11.22 -4.64
C GLN A 39 -5.21 10.14 -4.60
N ASN A 40 -5.54 9.00 -4.04
CA ASN A 40 -4.76 7.78 -4.19
C ASN A 40 -5.56 6.71 -4.97
N MET A 41 -4.87 5.84 -5.71
CA MET A 41 -5.46 4.69 -6.38
C MET A 41 -4.76 3.43 -5.86
N SER A 42 -5.40 2.75 -4.89
CA SER A 42 -4.80 1.58 -4.24
C SER A 42 -5.87 0.68 -3.62
N ASN A 43 -5.62 -0.62 -3.63
CA ASN A 43 -6.37 -1.60 -2.84
C ASN A 43 -5.80 -1.80 -1.43
N ASN A 44 -4.65 -1.17 -1.12
CA ASN A 44 -4.03 -1.23 0.20
C ASN A 44 -4.46 -0.03 1.04
N SER A 45 -5.13 -0.28 2.14
CA SER A 45 -5.69 0.75 3.02
C SER A 45 -5.63 0.35 4.49
N MET A 46 -5.80 1.33 5.36
CA MET A 46 -5.83 1.21 6.82
C MET A 46 -7.09 1.87 7.35
N VAL A 47 -7.44 1.54 8.59
CA VAL A 47 -8.50 2.22 9.35
C VAL A 47 -7.85 3.22 10.31
N CYS A 48 -8.32 4.47 10.28
CA CYS A 48 -7.92 5.51 11.22
C CYS A 48 -8.62 5.32 12.57
N ALA A 49 -8.12 5.99 13.62
CA ALA A 49 -8.68 5.93 14.97
C ALA A 49 -10.15 6.38 15.05
N ASP A 50 -10.61 7.22 14.11
CA ASP A 50 -11.99 7.69 13.99
C ASP A 50 -12.91 6.74 13.19
N GLY A 51 -12.41 5.56 12.79
CA GLY A 51 -13.12 4.59 11.96
C GLY A 51 -13.19 4.95 10.49
N SER A 52 -12.46 5.96 10.03
CA SER A 52 -12.36 6.30 8.61
C SER A 52 -11.28 5.47 7.90
N GLU A 53 -11.41 5.30 6.58
CA GLU A 53 -10.45 4.58 5.76
C GLU A 53 -9.43 5.53 5.10
N ILE A 54 -8.15 5.15 5.09
CA ILE A 54 -7.05 5.90 4.48
C ILE A 54 -6.15 4.97 3.65
N GLY A 55 -5.51 5.48 2.60
CA GLY A 55 -4.48 4.75 1.86
C GLY A 55 -3.29 4.38 2.74
N ARG A 56 -2.74 3.17 2.58
CA ARG A 56 -1.64 2.65 3.39
C ARG A 56 -0.40 3.54 3.35
N ALA A 57 -0.04 4.06 2.18
CA ALA A 57 1.11 4.95 2.02
C ALA A 57 0.96 6.25 2.83
N GLN A 58 -0.24 6.85 2.86
CA GLN A 58 -0.48 8.07 3.62
C GLN A 58 -0.52 7.80 5.13
N TYR A 59 -0.95 6.60 5.54
CA TYR A 59 -0.80 6.14 6.92
C TYR A 59 0.67 6.09 7.34
N LEU A 60 1.56 5.54 6.49
CA LEU A 60 3.00 5.51 6.75
C LEU A 60 3.61 6.93 6.78
N GLN A 61 3.20 7.80 5.87
CA GLN A 61 3.64 9.19 5.83
C GLN A 61 3.23 9.97 7.09
N ALA A 62 2.01 9.72 7.61
CA ALA A 62 1.55 10.27 8.88
C ALA A 62 2.41 9.75 10.06
N THR A 63 2.78 8.47 10.06
CA THR A 63 3.72 7.89 11.02
C THR A 63 5.08 8.59 10.95
N ALA A 64 5.61 8.84 9.75
CA ALA A 64 6.86 9.57 9.55
C ALA A 64 6.77 11.00 10.08
N ALA A 65 5.67 11.69 9.84
CA ALA A 65 5.38 13.02 10.35
C ALA A 65 5.14 13.06 11.88
N GLY A 66 4.80 11.91 12.48
CA GLY A 66 4.46 11.78 13.91
C GLY A 66 3.09 12.33 14.27
N VAL A 67 2.18 12.33 13.31
CA VAL A 67 0.79 12.78 13.48
C VAL A 67 -0.18 11.61 13.41
N THR A 68 -1.33 11.74 14.06
CA THR A 68 -2.39 10.73 13.97
C THR A 68 -2.98 10.70 12.56
N PRO A 69 -2.99 9.54 11.88
CA PRO A 69 -3.60 9.44 10.56
C PRO A 69 -5.08 9.81 10.55
N THR A 70 -5.50 10.60 9.57
CA THR A 70 -6.90 10.96 9.34
C THR A 70 -7.24 10.89 7.85
N SER A 71 -8.51 10.69 7.52
CA SER A 71 -8.96 10.67 6.13
C SER A 71 -8.79 12.01 5.39
N ALA A 72 -8.53 13.11 6.11
CA ALA A 72 -8.19 14.39 5.51
C ALA A 72 -6.87 14.33 4.74
N MET A 73 -5.91 13.48 5.17
CA MET A 73 -4.61 13.31 4.51
C MET A 73 -4.71 12.57 3.18
N ASN A 74 -5.78 11.79 2.97
CA ASN A 74 -6.10 11.14 1.69
C ASN A 74 -7.62 11.15 1.45
N PRO A 75 -8.19 12.32 1.09
CA PRO A 75 -9.64 12.51 1.02
C PRO A 75 -10.33 11.70 -0.07
N VAL A 76 -9.61 11.33 -1.13
CA VAL A 76 -10.12 10.48 -2.20
C VAL A 76 -9.24 9.25 -2.36
N LEU A 77 -9.79 8.08 -2.06
CA LEU A 77 -9.15 6.81 -2.33
C LEU A 77 -9.99 6.04 -3.37
N LEU A 78 -9.39 5.75 -4.51
CA LEU A 78 -10.00 4.95 -5.56
C LEU A 78 -9.51 3.51 -5.43
N LYS A 79 -10.45 2.57 -5.32
CA LYS A 79 -10.15 1.14 -5.25
C LYS A 79 -10.51 0.48 -6.58
N PRO A 80 -9.53 0.06 -7.40
CA PRO A 80 -9.80 -0.62 -8.66
C PRO A 80 -10.59 -1.91 -8.45
N GLY A 81 -11.80 -1.96 -9.00
CA GLY A 81 -12.64 -3.16 -8.97
C GLY A 81 -12.55 -3.94 -10.28
N THR A 82 -12.60 -3.23 -11.42
CA THR A 82 -12.40 -3.78 -12.78
C THR A 82 -11.55 -2.82 -13.59
N ASP A 83 -11.21 -3.18 -14.83
CA ASP A 83 -10.45 -2.30 -15.73
C ASP A 83 -11.20 -1.01 -16.09
N ARG A 84 -12.50 -0.94 -15.84
CA ARG A 84 -13.36 0.20 -16.18
C ARG A 84 -14.11 0.81 -15.00
N ARG A 85 -13.97 0.25 -13.79
CA ARG A 85 -14.75 0.61 -12.61
C ARG A 85 -13.87 0.71 -11.37
N SER A 86 -13.96 1.83 -10.67
CA SER A 86 -13.31 2.03 -9.37
C SER A 86 -14.34 2.38 -8.29
N PHE A 87 -14.18 1.79 -7.12
CA PHE A 87 -14.96 2.18 -5.95
C PHE A 87 -14.33 3.41 -5.31
N VAL A 88 -15.14 4.38 -4.99
CA VAL A 88 -14.71 5.64 -4.38
C VAL A 88 -14.84 5.54 -2.86
N VAL A 89 -13.76 5.83 -2.15
CA VAL A 89 -13.78 6.15 -0.73
C VAL A 89 -13.56 7.66 -0.63
N LEU A 90 -14.55 8.38 -0.12
CA LEU A 90 -14.54 9.83 0.02
C LEU A 90 -14.48 10.21 1.48
N ARG A 91 -13.44 10.91 1.90
CA ARG A 91 -13.23 11.27 3.31
C ARG A 91 -13.38 10.04 4.24
N GLY A 92 -12.76 8.91 3.82
CA GLY A 92 -12.73 7.68 4.58
C GLY A 92 -14.02 6.86 4.62
N LYS A 93 -15.05 7.23 3.84
CA LYS A 93 -16.35 6.54 3.78
C LYS A 93 -16.70 6.14 2.35
N PRO A 94 -17.52 5.10 2.14
CA PRO A 94 -17.99 4.75 0.80
C PRO A 94 -18.62 5.95 0.10
N GLY A 95 -18.09 6.32 -1.07
CA GLY A 95 -18.48 7.50 -1.86
C GLY A 95 -19.06 7.17 -3.25
N GLY A 96 -19.45 5.89 -3.47
CA GLY A 96 -20.02 5.45 -4.74
C GLY A 96 -19.00 4.78 -5.66
N VAL A 97 -19.27 4.85 -6.94
CA VAL A 97 -18.50 4.20 -8.01
C VAL A 97 -18.19 5.19 -9.10
N LEU A 98 -17.00 5.09 -9.67
CA LEU A 98 -16.54 5.88 -10.80
C LEU A 98 -16.31 4.95 -12.00
N GLU A 99 -17.03 5.21 -13.11
CA GLU A 99 -16.83 4.50 -14.36
C GLU A 99 -15.74 5.17 -15.22
N ALA A 100 -15.04 4.42 -16.06
CA ALA A 100 -13.93 4.92 -16.86
C ALA A 100 -14.30 6.11 -17.77
N GLY A 101 -15.55 6.20 -18.24
CA GLY A 101 -16.05 7.31 -19.07
C GLY A 101 -16.30 8.61 -18.30
N GLU A 102 -16.40 8.58 -16.98
CA GLU A 102 -16.69 9.73 -16.12
C GLU A 102 -15.42 10.44 -15.62
N TYR A 103 -14.25 9.95 -16.04
CA TYR A 103 -12.95 10.48 -15.60
C TYR A 103 -12.72 11.96 -15.90
N THR A 104 -13.45 12.53 -16.83
CA THR A 104 -13.32 13.96 -17.22
C THR A 104 -14.42 14.86 -16.70
N THR A 105 -15.61 14.36 -16.40
CA THR A 105 -16.80 15.16 -16.06
C THR A 105 -17.34 14.95 -14.65
N GLY A 106 -17.18 13.74 -14.09
CA GLY A 106 -17.73 13.36 -12.78
C GLY A 106 -16.85 13.71 -11.57
N ARG A 107 -15.71 14.43 -11.75
CA ARG A 107 -14.70 14.59 -10.70
C ARG A 107 -14.76 15.90 -9.90
N ARG A 108 -15.67 16.82 -10.28
CA ARG A 108 -15.70 18.14 -9.61
C ARG A 108 -15.93 18.03 -8.10
N TYR A 109 -16.86 17.17 -7.68
CA TYR A 109 -17.13 16.94 -6.25
C TYR A 109 -15.94 16.32 -5.51
N LEU A 110 -15.13 15.49 -6.21
CA LEU A 110 -13.90 14.91 -5.66
C LEU A 110 -12.83 16.00 -5.47
N ALA A 111 -12.69 16.89 -6.45
CA ALA A 111 -11.79 18.03 -6.37
C ALA A 111 -12.16 18.97 -5.22
N GLU A 112 -13.45 19.31 -5.10
CA GLU A 112 -13.95 20.18 -4.02
C GLU A 112 -13.68 19.55 -2.65
N ALA A 113 -13.94 18.24 -2.47
CA ALA A 113 -13.66 17.53 -1.24
C ALA A 113 -12.15 17.45 -0.92
N ALA A 114 -11.32 17.23 -1.95
CA ALA A 114 -9.86 17.16 -1.79
C ALA A 114 -9.28 18.52 -1.39
N TRP A 115 -9.70 19.60 -2.05
CA TRP A 115 -9.22 20.96 -1.76
C TRP A 115 -9.69 21.46 -0.40
N ALA A 116 -10.93 21.13 0.00
CA ALA A 116 -11.43 21.43 1.34
C ALA A 116 -10.61 20.69 2.44
N ALA A 117 -10.25 19.43 2.19
CA ALA A 117 -9.39 18.67 3.10
C ALA A 117 -7.98 19.27 3.22
N TYR A 118 -7.41 19.74 2.09
CA TYR A 118 -6.15 20.47 2.13
C TYR A 118 -6.24 21.74 2.99
N ASP A 119 -7.31 22.55 2.79
CA ASP A 119 -7.50 23.80 3.57
C ASP A 119 -7.64 23.52 5.07
N GLU A 120 -8.32 22.44 5.45
CA GLU A 120 -8.46 21.97 6.84
C GLU A 120 -7.09 21.66 7.46
N LEU A 121 -6.25 20.90 6.75
CA LEU A 121 -4.90 20.56 7.22
C LEU A 121 -3.98 21.79 7.26
N ALA A 122 -4.04 22.64 6.24
CA ALA A 122 -3.24 23.86 6.15
C ALA A 122 -3.60 24.92 7.21
N ALA A 123 -4.82 24.87 7.76
CA ALA A 123 -5.26 25.74 8.84
C ALA A 123 -4.78 25.26 10.23
N SER A 124 -4.39 23.99 10.36
CA SER A 124 -4.04 23.36 11.64
C SER A 124 -2.58 22.95 11.78
N HIS A 125 -1.78 23.02 10.70
CA HIS A 125 -0.36 22.63 10.70
C HIS A 125 0.49 23.72 10.03
N ASP A 126 1.77 23.76 10.39
CA ASP A 126 2.74 24.71 9.81
C ASP A 126 3.05 24.41 8.35
N MET A 127 3.05 23.11 7.99
CA MET A 127 3.43 22.66 6.65
C MET A 127 2.62 21.45 6.19
N VAL A 128 2.14 21.52 4.93
CA VAL A 128 1.52 20.38 4.24
C VAL A 128 2.43 19.88 3.12
N ILE A 129 2.90 18.64 3.21
CA ILE A 129 3.68 18.01 2.14
C ILE A 129 2.74 17.16 1.28
N CYS A 130 2.45 17.67 0.08
CA CYS A 130 1.53 17.03 -0.85
C CYS A 130 2.27 16.04 -1.74
N GLU A 131 1.64 14.89 -1.98
CA GLU A 131 2.07 13.91 -2.97
C GLU A 131 1.16 13.96 -4.19
N GLY A 132 1.75 14.11 -5.38
CA GLY A 132 1.03 14.03 -6.66
C GLY A 132 0.67 12.58 -7.04
N ALA A 133 -0.21 12.43 -8.02
CA ALA A 133 -0.63 11.14 -8.57
C ALA A 133 -0.19 11.01 -10.04
N GLY A 134 0.49 9.91 -10.39
CA GLY A 134 1.04 9.71 -11.73
C GLY A 134 2.07 10.79 -12.10
N SER A 135 1.91 11.39 -13.28
CA SER A 135 2.77 12.46 -13.79
C SER A 135 1.96 13.73 -14.11
N PRO A 136 2.47 14.93 -13.81
CA PRO A 136 1.86 16.17 -14.27
C PRO A 136 1.90 16.34 -15.80
N ALA A 137 2.73 15.56 -16.50
CA ALA A 137 2.84 15.55 -17.96
C ALA A 137 1.72 14.78 -18.67
N GLU A 138 0.78 14.18 -17.94
CA GLU A 138 -0.42 13.56 -18.53
C GLU A 138 -1.43 14.63 -18.99
N ILE A 139 -1.05 15.39 -20.01
CA ILE A 139 -1.80 16.56 -20.51
C ILE A 139 -3.20 16.23 -21.02
N ASN A 140 -3.43 14.99 -21.44
CA ASN A 140 -4.75 14.45 -21.78
C ASN A 140 -5.72 14.42 -20.57
N LEU A 141 -5.22 14.37 -19.35
CA LEU A 141 -5.98 14.40 -18.11
C LEU A 141 -6.00 15.78 -17.44
N ARG A 142 -5.24 16.75 -17.95
CA ARG A 142 -5.00 18.07 -17.34
C ARG A 142 -6.29 18.83 -17.00
N ARG A 143 -7.32 18.76 -17.87
CA ARG A 143 -8.58 19.47 -17.67
C ARG A 143 -9.34 19.04 -16.41
N GLY A 144 -9.18 17.78 -15.99
CA GLY A 144 -9.81 17.21 -14.78
C GLY A 144 -8.83 16.98 -13.64
N ASP A 145 -7.59 17.47 -13.76
CA ASP A 145 -6.56 17.31 -12.75
C ASP A 145 -6.87 18.15 -11.51
N TYR A 146 -6.92 17.50 -10.36
CA TYR A 146 -7.01 18.13 -9.05
C TYR A 146 -5.94 17.57 -8.09
N THR A 147 -4.98 16.82 -8.60
CA THR A 147 -4.00 16.03 -7.86
C THR A 147 -2.57 16.55 -8.02
N ASN A 148 -2.22 17.02 -9.23
CA ASN A 148 -0.90 17.55 -9.57
C ASN A 148 -1.00 19.07 -9.78
N MET A 149 -0.87 19.54 -11.03
CA MET A 149 -0.85 20.98 -11.32
C MET A 149 -2.19 21.68 -11.03
N GLY A 150 -3.31 20.93 -11.05
CA GLY A 150 -4.61 21.47 -10.62
C GLY A 150 -4.62 21.81 -9.12
N LEU A 151 -4.06 20.95 -8.28
CA LEU A 151 -3.87 21.26 -6.85
C LEU A 151 -2.85 22.39 -6.66
N ALA A 152 -1.70 22.30 -7.35
CA ALA A 152 -0.65 23.28 -7.24
C ALA A 152 -1.14 24.70 -7.57
N ARG A 153 -1.91 24.88 -8.66
CA ARG A 153 -2.54 26.16 -9.00
C ARG A 153 -3.58 26.62 -7.99
N ALA A 154 -4.49 25.70 -7.59
CA ALA A 154 -5.57 26.04 -6.68
C ALA A 154 -5.08 26.52 -5.31
N LYS A 155 -3.92 25.99 -4.85
CA LYS A 155 -3.35 26.27 -3.53
C LYS A 155 -2.04 27.05 -3.60
N ASN A 156 -1.61 27.46 -4.80
CA ASN A 156 -0.34 28.18 -5.04
C ASN A 156 0.87 27.46 -4.43
N LEU A 157 1.03 26.15 -4.76
CA LEU A 157 2.08 25.30 -4.23
C LEU A 157 3.29 25.30 -5.15
N PRO A 158 4.51 25.50 -4.63
CA PRO A 158 5.71 25.17 -5.36
C PRO A 158 5.79 23.64 -5.58
N VAL A 159 6.28 23.24 -6.75
CA VAL A 159 6.30 21.84 -7.19
C VAL A 159 7.74 21.37 -7.29
N VAL A 160 8.07 20.26 -6.60
CA VAL A 160 9.33 19.56 -6.71
C VAL A 160 9.11 18.31 -7.57
N LEU A 161 9.81 18.20 -8.71
CA LEU A 161 9.72 17.03 -9.56
C LEU A 161 10.68 15.94 -9.09
N VAL A 162 10.24 14.67 -9.10
CA VAL A 162 11.06 13.49 -8.80
C VAL A 162 11.20 12.68 -10.09
N GLY A 163 12.42 12.46 -10.54
CA GLY A 163 12.75 11.64 -11.69
C GLY A 163 13.41 10.32 -11.28
N ASP A 164 12.98 9.20 -11.88
CA ASP A 164 13.55 7.87 -11.68
C ASP A 164 14.68 7.63 -12.70
N ILE A 165 15.93 7.45 -12.21
CA ILE A 165 17.07 7.17 -13.11
C ILE A 165 17.29 5.67 -13.35
N ASP A 166 16.79 4.80 -12.49
CA ASP A 166 17.03 3.35 -12.57
C ASP A 166 16.50 2.72 -13.88
N ARG A 167 15.41 3.29 -14.41
CA ARG A 167 14.81 2.88 -15.70
C ARG A 167 15.51 3.48 -16.94
N GLY A 168 16.45 4.38 -16.74
CA GLY A 168 17.08 5.16 -17.81
C GLY A 168 16.23 6.30 -18.35
N GLY A 169 16.85 7.27 -19.03
CA GLY A 169 16.16 8.37 -19.70
C GLY A 169 15.63 9.47 -18.76
N VAL A 170 16.13 9.58 -17.52
CA VAL A 170 15.64 10.57 -16.52
C VAL A 170 15.74 12.01 -17.02
N LEU A 171 16.80 12.38 -17.72
CA LEU A 171 16.98 13.73 -18.26
C LEU A 171 15.89 14.07 -19.30
N ALA A 172 15.59 13.11 -20.19
CA ALA A 172 14.49 13.26 -21.14
C ALA A 172 13.13 13.35 -20.44
N SER A 173 12.91 12.58 -19.38
CA SER A 173 11.68 12.60 -18.59
C SER A 173 11.49 13.93 -17.86
N LEU A 174 12.54 14.50 -17.27
CA LEU A 174 12.50 15.82 -16.61
C LEU A 174 12.21 16.92 -17.63
N PHE A 175 12.96 16.96 -18.73
CA PHE A 175 12.76 17.94 -19.81
C PHE A 175 11.39 17.78 -20.46
N GLY A 176 10.96 16.56 -20.78
CA GLY A 176 9.67 16.27 -21.39
C GLY A 176 8.50 16.68 -20.48
N THR A 177 8.60 16.44 -19.16
CA THR A 177 7.61 16.89 -18.20
C THR A 177 7.48 18.43 -18.22
N TRP A 178 8.61 19.13 -18.12
CA TRP A 178 8.63 20.60 -18.20
C TRP A 178 8.08 21.11 -19.54
N ALA A 179 8.48 20.51 -20.65
CA ALA A 179 8.12 20.97 -22.00
C ALA A 179 6.62 20.80 -22.33
N LEU A 180 5.97 19.79 -21.75
CA LEU A 180 4.55 19.51 -21.96
C LEU A 180 3.62 20.40 -21.13
N LEU A 181 4.10 20.98 -20.04
CA LEU A 181 3.31 21.88 -19.19
C LEU A 181 3.17 23.26 -19.87
N ASP A 182 2.08 23.95 -19.59
CA ASP A 182 1.90 25.35 -19.99
C ASP A 182 2.71 26.31 -19.09
N ASP A 183 2.80 27.58 -19.46
CA ASP A 183 3.65 28.54 -18.78
C ASP A 183 3.24 28.78 -17.33
N ASP A 184 1.94 28.77 -17.03
CA ASP A 184 1.44 28.95 -15.66
C ASP A 184 1.79 27.72 -14.78
N ASP A 185 1.76 26.51 -15.33
CA ASP A 185 2.19 25.30 -14.62
C ASP A 185 3.70 25.30 -14.43
N ARG A 186 4.48 25.68 -15.47
CA ARG A 186 5.95 25.80 -15.35
C ARG A 186 6.38 26.80 -14.29
N ALA A 187 5.66 27.90 -14.13
CA ALA A 187 5.96 28.90 -13.13
C ALA A 187 5.90 28.37 -11.68
N LEU A 188 5.22 27.25 -11.44
CA LEU A 188 5.16 26.61 -10.14
C LEU A 188 6.28 25.58 -9.91
N LEU A 189 7.01 25.19 -10.96
CA LEU A 189 8.11 24.23 -10.82
C LEU A 189 9.28 24.87 -10.11
N ALA A 190 9.56 24.44 -8.87
CA ALA A 190 10.62 25.00 -8.04
C ALA A 190 11.99 24.34 -8.27
N GLY A 191 12.00 23.11 -8.77
CA GLY A 191 13.20 22.33 -9.03
C GLY A 191 12.92 20.83 -9.08
N TYR A 192 13.99 20.01 -9.07
CA TYR A 192 13.83 18.57 -9.20
C TYR A 192 14.84 17.79 -8.34
N ILE A 193 14.49 16.52 -8.07
CA ILE A 193 15.32 15.50 -7.44
C ILE A 193 15.47 14.34 -8.42
N VAL A 194 16.68 13.82 -8.60
CA VAL A 194 16.90 12.53 -9.26
C VAL A 194 16.94 11.45 -8.20
N ASN A 195 16.15 10.40 -8.38
CA ASN A 195 15.98 9.32 -7.40
C ASN A 195 16.46 7.97 -7.94
N LYS A 196 16.77 7.04 -7.03
CA LYS A 196 17.23 5.68 -7.30
C LYS A 196 18.57 5.62 -8.03
N PHE A 197 19.46 6.56 -7.76
CA PHE A 197 20.76 6.63 -8.43
C PHE A 197 21.69 5.51 -7.94
N ARG A 198 22.42 4.93 -8.92
CA ARG A 198 23.49 3.96 -8.66
C ARG A 198 24.70 4.36 -9.50
N GLY A 199 25.83 4.61 -8.87
CA GLY A 199 27.07 4.94 -9.56
C GLY A 199 27.73 6.20 -9.00
N ASP A 200 28.54 6.85 -9.86
CA ASP A 200 29.27 8.07 -9.56
C ASP A 200 28.45 9.28 -10.03
N ASP A 201 28.04 10.13 -9.11
CA ASP A 201 27.23 11.33 -9.35
C ASP A 201 28.00 12.38 -10.19
N ALA A 202 29.35 12.38 -10.15
CA ALA A 202 30.15 13.26 -11.00
C ALA A 202 29.91 13.03 -12.49
N ILE A 203 29.53 11.81 -12.89
CA ILE A 203 29.20 11.49 -14.30
C ILE A 203 27.84 12.11 -14.67
N LEU A 204 26.93 12.22 -13.74
CA LEU A 204 25.59 12.76 -13.96
C LEU A 204 25.56 14.30 -13.94
N ALA A 205 26.48 14.94 -13.21
CA ALA A 205 26.51 16.39 -12.98
C ALA A 205 26.38 17.24 -14.27
N PRO A 206 27.11 16.98 -15.38
CA PRO A 206 26.96 17.78 -16.61
C PRO A 206 25.54 17.66 -17.23
N GLY A 207 24.89 16.50 -17.08
CA GLY A 207 23.52 16.32 -17.53
C GLY A 207 22.49 17.11 -16.70
N LEU A 208 22.73 17.25 -15.39
CA LEU A 208 21.89 18.05 -14.51
C LEU A 208 22.05 19.55 -14.81
N GLU A 209 23.29 20.01 -15.08
CA GLU A 209 23.57 21.37 -15.52
C GLU A 209 22.81 21.72 -16.80
N GLU A 210 22.87 20.83 -17.81
CA GLU A 210 22.16 20.99 -19.08
C GLU A 210 20.64 21.07 -18.89
N ILE A 211 20.04 20.27 -17.98
CA ILE A 211 18.61 20.38 -17.65
C ILE A 211 18.30 21.70 -17.00
N THR A 212 19.13 22.14 -16.07
CA THR A 212 18.96 23.45 -15.40
C THR A 212 19.02 24.59 -16.40
N ASP A 213 19.99 24.59 -17.30
CA ASP A 213 20.17 25.61 -18.34
C ASP A 213 18.97 25.69 -19.30
N ARG A 214 18.43 24.54 -19.69
CA ARG A 214 17.28 24.45 -20.62
C ARG A 214 15.95 24.83 -19.98
N THR A 215 15.76 24.51 -18.70
CA THR A 215 14.45 24.61 -18.06
C THR A 215 14.34 25.71 -17.04
N GLY A 216 15.47 26.21 -16.53
CA GLY A 216 15.53 27.12 -15.40
C GLY A 216 15.27 26.43 -14.05
N MET A 217 14.96 25.12 -14.03
CA MET A 217 14.72 24.38 -12.80
C MET A 217 16.05 23.95 -12.17
N PRO A 218 16.35 24.32 -10.91
CA PRO A 218 17.54 23.84 -10.22
C PRO A 218 17.39 22.37 -9.82
N SER A 219 18.51 21.64 -9.80
CA SER A 219 18.58 20.37 -9.08
C SER A 219 18.60 20.63 -7.57
N PHE A 220 17.81 19.87 -6.82
CA PHE A 220 17.89 19.81 -5.36
C PHE A 220 18.81 18.68 -4.87
N GLY A 221 19.21 17.78 -5.76
CA GLY A 221 20.15 16.71 -5.45
C GLY A 221 19.83 15.39 -6.12
N VAL A 222 20.68 14.41 -5.84
CA VAL A 222 20.61 13.05 -6.39
C VAL A 222 20.52 12.06 -5.23
N LEU A 223 19.34 11.48 -5.05
CA LEU A 223 19.10 10.50 -4.00
C LEU A 223 19.57 9.11 -4.49
N PRO A 224 20.50 8.47 -3.79
CA PRO A 224 20.97 7.15 -4.18
C PRO A 224 19.90 6.10 -3.96
N TRP A 225 20.10 4.94 -4.58
CA TRP A 225 19.37 3.74 -4.20
C TRP A 225 19.69 3.37 -2.76
N VAL A 226 18.68 3.33 -1.90
CA VAL A 226 18.83 2.98 -0.49
C VAL A 226 18.48 1.51 -0.29
N PRO A 227 19.46 0.63 0.01
CA PRO A 227 19.18 -0.79 0.24
C PRO A 227 18.32 -1.01 1.49
N GLY A 228 17.51 -2.06 1.47
CA GLY A 228 16.70 -2.45 2.62
C GLY A 228 15.50 -1.55 2.93
N VAL A 229 15.24 -0.57 2.08
CA VAL A 229 14.05 0.26 2.16
C VAL A 229 12.90 -0.43 1.45
N TRP A 230 11.82 -0.66 2.17
CA TRP A 230 10.54 -1.03 1.60
C TRP A 230 9.49 0.00 2.04
N LEU A 231 8.65 0.43 1.14
CA LEU A 231 7.45 1.18 1.50
C LEU A 231 6.27 0.23 1.44
N ASP A 232 5.32 0.41 2.34
CA ASP A 232 4.03 -0.26 2.25
C ASP A 232 3.45 0.05 0.86
N GLY A 233 3.48 -0.93 -0.05
CA GLY A 233 3.26 -0.73 -1.48
C GLY A 233 1.92 -0.06 -1.79
N GLU A 234 1.93 0.97 -2.63
CA GLU A 234 0.70 1.58 -3.15
C GLU A 234 -0.01 0.62 -4.10
N ASP A 235 0.76 -0.11 -4.90
CA ASP A 235 0.24 -1.01 -5.92
C ASP A 235 0.51 -2.48 -5.60
N ALA A 236 -0.46 -3.33 -5.93
CA ALA A 236 -0.31 -4.79 -5.90
C ALA A 236 0.86 -5.30 -6.80
N LEU A 237 1.42 -4.45 -7.65
CA LEU A 237 2.56 -4.75 -8.52
C LEU A 237 3.89 -4.77 -7.78
N GLU A 238 3.98 -4.11 -6.61
CA GLU A 238 5.20 -4.09 -5.78
C GLU A 238 5.28 -5.26 -4.79
N VAL A 239 4.20 -6.01 -4.66
CA VAL A 239 4.11 -7.18 -3.80
C VAL A 239 5.12 -8.24 -4.25
N GLY A 240 6.13 -8.50 -3.41
CA GLY A 240 7.18 -9.46 -3.71
C GLY A 240 8.56 -8.85 -3.97
N ARG A 241 8.75 -7.53 -3.86
CA ARG A 241 10.05 -6.87 -3.99
C ARG A 241 10.99 -7.04 -2.78
N TRP A 242 10.58 -7.76 -1.74
CA TRP A 242 11.47 -8.10 -0.61
C TRP A 242 12.65 -9.00 -1.01
N ARG A 243 12.55 -9.66 -2.18
CA ARG A 243 13.62 -10.44 -2.77
C ARG A 243 14.29 -9.69 -3.90
N HIS A 244 15.62 -9.66 -3.88
CA HIS A 244 16.38 -9.37 -5.08
C HIS A 244 16.35 -10.61 -5.99
N GLU A 245 16.07 -10.43 -7.28
CA GLU A 245 16.24 -11.48 -8.28
C GLU A 245 17.69 -11.98 -8.20
N GLY A 246 17.88 -13.24 -7.82
CA GLY A 246 19.21 -13.83 -7.69
C GLY A 246 19.63 -14.24 -6.28
N ASP A 247 18.89 -13.87 -5.23
CA ASP A 247 19.16 -14.36 -3.88
C ASP A 247 18.86 -15.87 -3.80
N ALA A 248 19.89 -16.65 -3.48
CA ALA A 248 19.72 -18.09 -3.25
C ALA A 248 18.85 -18.29 -2.01
N VAL A 249 17.78 -19.09 -2.15
CA VAL A 249 16.96 -19.49 -1.00
C VAL A 249 17.78 -20.36 -0.11
N ASP A 250 17.95 -19.96 1.15
CA ASP A 250 18.51 -20.86 2.16
C ASP A 250 17.54 -22.06 2.30
N PRO A 251 18.01 -23.30 2.06
CA PRO A 251 17.18 -24.50 2.21
C PRO A 251 16.55 -24.68 3.60
N SER A 252 17.11 -24.03 4.63
CA SER A 252 16.60 -24.04 6.00
C SER A 252 15.47 -23.01 6.24
N SER A 253 15.23 -22.10 5.29
CA SER A 253 14.20 -21.07 5.42
C SER A 253 12.79 -21.67 5.43
N LEU A 254 11.89 -21.05 6.21
CA LEU A 254 10.46 -21.30 6.16
C LEU A 254 9.87 -20.64 4.89
N ARG A 255 9.36 -21.44 3.96
CA ARG A 255 8.83 -20.96 2.69
C ARG A 255 7.36 -20.61 2.82
N VAL A 256 7.02 -19.37 2.57
CA VAL A 256 5.65 -18.85 2.57
C VAL A 256 5.25 -18.46 1.16
N ALA A 257 4.29 -19.16 0.56
CA ALA A 257 3.70 -18.74 -0.71
C ALA A 257 2.45 -17.90 -0.45
N VAL A 258 2.35 -16.77 -1.15
CA VAL A 258 1.18 -15.88 -1.10
C VAL A 258 0.52 -15.89 -2.47
N VAL A 259 -0.76 -16.22 -2.52
CA VAL A 259 -1.48 -16.24 -3.79
C VAL A 259 -1.69 -14.82 -4.30
N ARG A 260 -1.19 -14.54 -5.50
CA ARG A 260 -1.41 -13.26 -6.17
C ARG A 260 -2.76 -13.25 -6.88
N PHE A 261 -3.80 -12.85 -6.16
CA PHE A 261 -5.12 -12.65 -6.78
C PHE A 261 -5.09 -11.51 -7.79
N PRO A 262 -5.91 -11.55 -8.85
CA PRO A 262 -6.08 -10.42 -9.77
C PRO A 262 -6.50 -9.12 -9.08
N ARG A 263 -7.27 -9.23 -7.99
CA ARG A 263 -7.76 -8.10 -7.18
C ARG A 263 -7.26 -8.19 -5.73
N ILE A 264 -6.02 -8.64 -5.55
CA ILE A 264 -5.37 -8.66 -4.24
C ILE A 264 -5.51 -7.31 -3.54
N SER A 265 -5.81 -7.33 -2.25
CA SER A 265 -5.89 -6.13 -1.41
C SER A 265 -5.19 -6.37 -0.08
N ASN A 266 -4.67 -5.29 0.52
CA ASN A 266 -3.91 -5.34 1.77
C ASN A 266 -2.81 -6.42 1.75
N ALA A 267 -2.10 -6.50 0.63
CA ALA A 267 -0.97 -7.42 0.45
C ALA A 267 0.14 -7.21 1.49
N THR A 268 0.14 -6.05 2.15
CA THR A 268 1.05 -5.70 3.25
C THR A 268 0.89 -6.56 4.51
N ASP A 269 -0.18 -7.37 4.62
CA ASP A 269 -0.33 -8.33 5.72
C ASP A 269 0.83 -9.31 5.86
N VAL A 270 1.55 -9.58 4.76
CA VAL A 270 2.68 -10.52 4.73
C VAL A 270 4.05 -9.85 4.84
N ASP A 271 4.13 -8.51 4.82
CA ASP A 271 5.38 -7.76 4.93
C ASP A 271 6.11 -8.09 6.25
N ALA A 272 5.34 -8.18 7.33
CA ALA A 272 5.90 -8.53 8.63
C ALA A 272 6.46 -9.96 8.67
N MET A 273 5.88 -10.91 7.92
CA MET A 273 6.41 -12.26 7.77
C MET A 273 7.71 -12.24 6.97
N ALA A 274 7.75 -11.48 5.87
CA ALA A 274 8.95 -11.31 5.04
C ALA A 274 10.11 -10.65 5.78
N GLY A 275 9.80 -9.88 6.81
CA GLY A 275 10.79 -9.26 7.68
C GLY A 275 11.44 -10.22 8.70
N GLU A 276 10.93 -11.42 8.93
CA GLU A 276 11.54 -12.39 9.86
C GLU A 276 12.72 -13.10 9.20
N THR A 277 13.84 -13.20 9.91
CA THR A 277 15.03 -13.89 9.41
C THR A 277 14.74 -15.37 9.15
N GLY A 278 15.15 -15.85 8.00
CA GLY A 278 14.92 -17.24 7.58
C GLY A 278 13.48 -17.53 7.18
N VAL A 279 12.66 -16.51 6.94
CA VAL A 279 11.34 -16.64 6.30
C VAL A 279 11.42 -16.14 4.85
N ASP A 280 11.13 -17.03 3.91
CA ASP A 280 11.13 -16.72 2.48
C ASP A 280 9.70 -16.57 1.98
N VAL A 281 9.27 -15.32 1.75
CA VAL A 281 7.93 -15.01 1.24
C VAL A 281 7.97 -14.83 -0.27
N GLN A 282 7.17 -15.62 -0.98
CA GLN A 282 7.03 -15.53 -2.43
C GLN A 282 5.57 -15.29 -2.82
N VAL A 283 5.31 -14.19 -3.52
CA VAL A 283 4.00 -13.91 -4.12
C VAL A 283 3.94 -14.56 -5.50
N THR A 284 2.94 -15.40 -5.73
CA THR A 284 2.92 -16.28 -6.90
C THR A 284 1.51 -16.57 -7.42
N THR A 285 1.45 -16.88 -8.71
CA THR A 285 0.28 -17.47 -9.38
C THR A 285 0.54 -18.92 -9.79
N ASN A 286 1.72 -19.47 -9.44
CA ASN A 286 2.12 -20.83 -9.85
C ASN A 286 1.62 -21.86 -8.83
N PRO A 287 0.77 -22.83 -9.26
CA PRO A 287 0.26 -23.90 -8.39
C PRO A 287 1.37 -24.76 -7.76
N ASP A 288 2.46 -25.01 -8.47
CA ASP A 288 3.56 -25.85 -7.97
C ASP A 288 4.31 -25.15 -6.83
N THR A 289 4.54 -23.84 -6.95
CA THR A 289 5.08 -23.01 -5.86
C THR A 289 4.16 -23.02 -4.64
N CYS A 290 2.85 -22.84 -4.86
CA CYS A 290 1.85 -22.94 -3.79
C CYS A 290 1.85 -24.33 -3.11
N GLN A 291 2.01 -25.41 -3.88
CA GLN A 291 2.07 -26.77 -3.35
C GLN A 291 3.36 -27.02 -2.56
N ALA A 292 4.50 -26.51 -3.03
CA ALA A 292 5.81 -26.75 -2.44
C ALA A 292 6.07 -25.98 -1.14
N ALA A 293 5.45 -24.81 -0.95
CA ALA A 293 5.65 -23.95 0.21
C ALA A 293 5.30 -24.63 1.55
N ASP A 294 5.89 -24.20 2.63
CA ASP A 294 5.57 -24.69 3.98
C ASP A 294 4.25 -24.08 4.48
N VAL A 295 4.02 -22.81 4.19
CA VAL A 295 2.79 -22.07 4.48
C VAL A 295 2.19 -21.54 3.17
N LEU A 296 0.88 -21.65 3.00
CA LEU A 296 0.13 -21.01 1.91
C LEU A 296 -0.79 -19.94 2.48
N VAL A 297 -0.64 -18.71 1.99
CA VAL A 297 -1.48 -17.56 2.36
C VAL A 297 -2.44 -17.24 1.21
N LEU A 298 -3.72 -17.20 1.50
CA LEU A 298 -4.76 -16.60 0.68
C LEU A 298 -5.02 -15.19 1.24
N PRO A 299 -4.49 -14.13 0.62
CA PRO A 299 -4.56 -12.77 1.17
C PRO A 299 -5.95 -12.15 0.95
N GLY A 300 -6.09 -10.88 1.32
CA GLY A 300 -7.28 -10.10 1.04
C GLY A 300 -7.56 -9.95 -0.45
N SER A 301 -8.82 -9.81 -0.78
CA SER A 301 -9.29 -9.54 -2.14
C SER A 301 -10.33 -8.41 -2.13
N ARG A 302 -10.26 -7.54 -3.15
CA ARG A 302 -11.29 -6.53 -3.39
C ARG A 302 -12.54 -7.11 -4.05
N SER A 303 -12.44 -8.28 -4.66
CA SER A 303 -13.52 -8.95 -5.38
C SER A 303 -13.45 -10.45 -5.10
N THR A 304 -13.94 -10.85 -3.94
CA THR A 304 -13.80 -12.19 -3.37
C THR A 304 -14.35 -13.27 -4.29
N VAL A 305 -15.54 -13.08 -4.84
CA VAL A 305 -16.19 -14.09 -5.71
C VAL A 305 -15.45 -14.25 -7.03
N SER A 306 -15.08 -13.13 -7.67
CA SER A 306 -14.33 -13.15 -8.93
C SER A 306 -12.95 -13.78 -8.78
N ASP A 307 -12.26 -13.51 -7.68
CA ASP A 307 -10.95 -14.08 -7.38
C ASP A 307 -11.06 -15.55 -6.96
N LEU A 308 -12.14 -15.97 -6.30
CA LEU A 308 -12.43 -17.39 -6.04
C LEU A 308 -12.64 -18.18 -7.34
N GLU A 309 -13.36 -17.62 -8.31
CA GLU A 309 -13.51 -18.22 -9.64
C GLU A 309 -12.17 -18.33 -10.37
N TRP A 310 -11.34 -17.28 -10.28
CA TRP A 310 -9.99 -17.31 -10.82
C TRP A 310 -9.14 -18.37 -10.12
N LEU A 311 -9.21 -18.49 -8.80
CA LEU A 311 -8.50 -19.48 -7.99
C LEU A 311 -8.84 -20.91 -8.46
N ARG A 312 -10.10 -21.17 -8.80
CA ARG A 312 -10.57 -22.46 -9.37
C ARG A 312 -9.97 -22.68 -10.75
N ARG A 313 -10.08 -21.71 -11.64
CA ARG A 313 -9.57 -21.81 -13.03
C ARG A 313 -8.06 -21.96 -13.10
N SER A 314 -7.32 -21.37 -12.17
CA SER A 314 -5.85 -21.46 -12.11
C SER A 314 -5.34 -22.81 -11.58
N GLY A 315 -6.22 -23.66 -11.04
CA GLY A 315 -5.85 -24.93 -10.39
C GLY A 315 -5.30 -24.76 -8.97
N ILE A 316 -5.18 -23.54 -8.46
CA ILE A 316 -4.69 -23.28 -7.09
C ILE A 316 -5.74 -23.74 -6.06
N ALA A 317 -7.05 -23.69 -6.36
CA ALA A 317 -8.09 -24.23 -5.49
C ALA A 317 -7.88 -25.72 -5.17
N ASP A 318 -7.47 -26.51 -6.17
CA ASP A 318 -7.15 -27.93 -5.99
C ASP A 318 -5.89 -28.12 -5.13
N VAL A 319 -4.91 -27.20 -5.25
CA VAL A 319 -3.73 -27.17 -4.38
C VAL A 319 -4.15 -26.89 -2.93
N VAL A 320 -4.99 -25.90 -2.69
CA VAL A 320 -5.50 -25.55 -1.35
C VAL A 320 -6.19 -26.76 -0.71
N ALA A 321 -7.11 -27.40 -1.44
CA ALA A 321 -7.83 -28.60 -0.96
C ALA A 321 -6.89 -29.79 -0.67
N ARG A 322 -5.89 -30.01 -1.54
CA ARG A 322 -4.89 -31.05 -1.38
C ARG A 322 -3.99 -30.80 -0.17
N ARG A 323 -3.54 -29.56 0.03
CA ARG A 323 -2.75 -29.15 1.20
C ARG A 323 -3.50 -29.38 2.51
N ALA A 324 -4.77 -28.98 2.58
CA ALA A 324 -5.62 -29.21 3.74
C ALA A 324 -5.71 -30.71 4.09
N LYS A 325 -5.94 -31.56 3.08
CA LYS A 325 -5.97 -33.04 3.25
C LYS A 325 -4.62 -33.63 3.69
N GLN A 326 -3.51 -32.99 3.31
CA GLN A 326 -2.15 -33.42 3.67
C GLN A 326 -1.67 -32.87 5.01
N GLY A 327 -2.50 -32.12 5.74
CA GLY A 327 -2.11 -31.50 7.02
C GLY A 327 -1.17 -30.29 6.86
N ARG A 328 -1.08 -29.68 5.65
CA ARG A 328 -0.19 -28.54 5.38
C ARG A 328 -0.91 -27.23 5.58
N THR A 329 -0.22 -26.30 6.22
CA THR A 329 -0.80 -25.02 6.63
C THR A 329 -1.32 -24.18 5.46
N VAL A 330 -2.57 -23.71 5.60
CA VAL A 330 -3.23 -22.72 4.76
C VAL A 330 -3.84 -21.66 5.67
N VAL A 331 -3.59 -20.40 5.40
CA VAL A 331 -4.24 -19.28 6.11
C VAL A 331 -4.94 -18.36 5.12
N GLY A 332 -6.19 -18.05 5.40
CA GLY A 332 -6.99 -17.06 4.69
C GLY A 332 -7.13 -15.77 5.51
N ILE A 333 -6.90 -14.64 4.87
CA ILE A 333 -7.05 -13.31 5.47
C ILE A 333 -8.15 -12.57 4.72
N CYS A 334 -9.17 -12.06 5.41
CA CYS A 334 -10.29 -11.29 4.86
C CYS A 334 -10.93 -12.01 3.66
N GLY A 335 -10.78 -11.52 2.42
CA GLY A 335 -11.29 -12.20 1.22
C GLY A 335 -10.79 -13.64 1.09
N GLY A 336 -9.52 -13.91 1.41
CA GLY A 336 -8.98 -15.28 1.43
C GLY A 336 -9.66 -16.18 2.46
N TYR A 337 -9.99 -15.66 3.63
CA TYR A 337 -10.79 -16.39 4.63
C TYR A 337 -12.21 -16.67 4.11
N GLN A 338 -12.85 -15.68 3.51
CA GLN A 338 -14.17 -15.82 2.90
C GLN A 338 -14.18 -16.90 1.81
N MET A 339 -13.11 -17.03 1.02
CA MET A 339 -13.00 -18.10 0.01
C MET A 339 -12.92 -19.50 0.61
N LEU A 340 -12.41 -19.65 1.84
CA LEU A 340 -12.30 -20.95 2.54
C LEU A 340 -13.63 -21.41 3.14
N CYS A 341 -14.66 -20.58 3.20
CA CYS A 341 -15.98 -20.87 3.74
C CYS A 341 -16.74 -21.95 2.95
N ARG A 342 -17.91 -22.38 3.45
CA ARG A 342 -18.84 -23.24 2.71
C ARG A 342 -19.64 -22.46 1.68
N THR A 343 -20.17 -21.32 2.08
CA THR A 343 -21.13 -20.56 1.28
C THR A 343 -20.93 -19.06 1.45
N ILE A 344 -21.02 -18.32 0.35
CA ILE A 344 -21.05 -16.86 0.30
C ILE A 344 -22.44 -16.44 -0.19
N LEU A 345 -23.14 -15.66 0.63
CA LEU A 345 -24.44 -15.07 0.32
C LEU A 345 -24.25 -13.61 -0.08
N ASP A 346 -24.88 -13.20 -1.18
CA ASP A 346 -24.85 -11.80 -1.65
C ASP A 346 -26.28 -11.28 -1.87
N PRO A 347 -27.03 -11.02 -0.79
CA PRO A 347 -28.44 -10.65 -0.91
C PRO A 347 -28.65 -9.34 -1.65
N ASP A 348 -27.75 -8.38 -1.49
CA ASP A 348 -27.87 -7.02 -2.01
C ASP A 348 -27.05 -6.77 -3.28
N GLY A 349 -26.25 -7.76 -3.73
CA GLY A 349 -25.45 -7.64 -4.95
C GLY A 349 -24.21 -6.76 -4.77
N GLN A 350 -23.46 -6.97 -3.68
CA GLN A 350 -22.22 -6.22 -3.40
C GLN A 350 -21.09 -6.60 -4.37
N GLU A 351 -21.01 -7.85 -4.75
CA GLU A 351 -20.00 -8.37 -5.70
C GLU A 351 -20.62 -9.13 -6.89
N THR A 352 -21.83 -9.66 -6.74
CA THR A 352 -22.52 -10.48 -7.75
C THR A 352 -23.92 -9.94 -8.04
N ALA A 353 -24.77 -10.71 -8.67
CA ALA A 353 -26.20 -10.35 -8.80
C ALA A 353 -26.90 -10.47 -7.43
N PRO A 354 -27.85 -9.56 -7.10
CA PRO A 354 -28.60 -9.65 -5.86
C PRO A 354 -29.26 -11.01 -5.66
N GLY A 355 -29.15 -11.55 -4.45
CA GLY A 355 -29.69 -12.88 -4.09
C GLY A 355 -28.80 -14.06 -4.50
N SER A 356 -27.61 -13.82 -5.00
CA SER A 356 -26.68 -14.89 -5.37
C SER A 356 -26.18 -15.68 -4.16
N VAL A 357 -26.01 -16.99 -4.39
CA VAL A 357 -25.40 -17.94 -3.46
C VAL A 357 -24.23 -18.59 -4.17
N VAL A 358 -23.02 -18.42 -3.62
CA VAL A 358 -21.78 -18.93 -4.19
C VAL A 358 -21.16 -19.95 -3.25
N GLU A 359 -20.80 -21.13 -3.77
CA GLU A 359 -20.05 -22.12 -2.99
C GLU A 359 -18.62 -21.64 -2.77
N GLY A 360 -18.14 -21.66 -1.51
CA GLY A 360 -16.73 -21.48 -1.17
C GLY A 360 -15.90 -22.75 -1.43
N LEU A 361 -14.70 -22.82 -0.86
CA LEU A 361 -13.86 -24.02 -0.93
C LEU A 361 -14.27 -25.09 0.10
N GLY A 362 -15.17 -24.77 1.04
CA GLY A 362 -15.74 -25.69 2.01
C GLY A 362 -14.74 -26.26 3.03
N LEU A 363 -13.64 -25.57 3.28
CA LEU A 363 -12.57 -26.02 4.18
C LEU A 363 -12.77 -25.55 5.62
N LEU A 364 -13.54 -24.50 5.83
CA LEU A 364 -13.94 -23.99 7.14
C LEU A 364 -15.47 -24.04 7.27
N PRO A 365 -16.00 -24.39 8.46
CA PRO A 365 -17.46 -24.46 8.70
C PRO A 365 -18.05 -23.07 8.89
N VAL A 366 -17.94 -22.22 7.90
CA VAL A 366 -18.32 -20.82 7.93
C VAL A 366 -19.23 -20.50 6.76
N GLU A 367 -20.21 -19.64 7.01
CA GLU A 367 -21.01 -18.96 6.01
C GLU A 367 -20.66 -17.47 6.03
N VAL A 368 -20.58 -16.86 4.86
CA VAL A 368 -20.33 -15.43 4.69
C VAL A 368 -21.57 -14.78 4.12
N ASP A 369 -21.99 -13.67 4.73
CA ASP A 369 -23.08 -12.84 4.25
C ASP A 369 -22.54 -11.45 3.90
N PHE A 370 -22.64 -11.05 2.62
CA PHE A 370 -22.21 -9.70 2.19
C PHE A 370 -23.24 -8.65 2.58
N ALA A 371 -22.93 -7.95 3.68
CA ALA A 371 -23.77 -6.86 4.19
C ALA A 371 -23.66 -5.61 3.32
N ALA A 372 -24.76 -4.87 3.21
CA ALA A 372 -24.77 -3.57 2.52
C ALA A 372 -23.83 -2.56 3.19
N THR A 373 -23.73 -2.60 4.52
CA THR A 373 -22.83 -1.72 5.28
C THR A 373 -21.44 -2.31 5.36
N LYS A 374 -20.44 -1.52 4.99
CA LYS A 374 -19.02 -1.89 5.10
C LYS A 374 -18.56 -1.78 6.55
N THR A 375 -17.90 -2.83 7.05
CA THR A 375 -17.21 -2.80 8.33
C THR A 375 -15.88 -2.07 8.18
N LEU A 376 -15.67 -1.07 9.04
CA LEU A 376 -14.41 -0.34 9.21
C LEU A 376 -14.14 -0.27 10.72
N ALA A 377 -13.19 -1.05 11.21
CA ALA A 377 -12.92 -1.15 12.65
C ALA A 377 -11.44 -1.37 12.94
N LEU A 378 -10.99 -0.84 14.07
CA LEU A 378 -9.76 -1.27 14.74
C LEU A 378 -10.14 -2.35 15.74
N SER A 379 -9.62 -3.54 15.58
CA SER A 379 -10.02 -4.72 16.32
C SER A 379 -8.91 -5.18 17.25
N HIS A 380 -9.29 -5.66 18.43
CA HIS A 380 -8.39 -6.16 19.45
C HIS A 380 -8.93 -7.45 20.06
N GLY A 381 -8.04 -8.39 20.36
CA GLY A 381 -8.41 -9.65 20.99
C GLY A 381 -7.20 -10.41 21.48
N THR A 382 -7.42 -11.65 21.85
CA THR A 382 -6.34 -12.52 22.33
C THR A 382 -6.36 -13.85 21.58
N TRP A 383 -5.17 -14.34 21.28
CA TRP A 383 -5.01 -15.70 20.78
C TRP A 383 -3.99 -16.43 21.64
N ARG A 384 -4.42 -17.50 22.30
CA ARG A 384 -3.61 -18.27 23.27
C ARG A 384 -2.95 -17.41 24.34
N GLY A 385 -3.64 -16.37 24.81
CA GLY A 385 -3.14 -15.44 25.80
C GLY A 385 -2.24 -14.31 25.28
N ILE A 386 -1.95 -14.29 23.97
CA ILE A 386 -1.19 -13.23 23.32
C ILE A 386 -2.18 -12.16 22.85
N GLU A 387 -1.98 -10.90 23.25
CA GLU A 387 -2.76 -9.78 22.75
C GLU A 387 -2.42 -9.49 21.30
N VAL A 388 -3.45 -9.32 20.47
CA VAL A 388 -3.32 -9.04 19.03
C VAL A 388 -4.29 -7.93 18.66
N GLY A 389 -3.81 -6.94 17.94
CA GLY A 389 -4.63 -5.95 17.28
C GLY A 389 -4.68 -6.20 15.78
N GLY A 390 -5.69 -5.64 15.14
CA GLY A 390 -5.87 -5.69 13.71
C GLY A 390 -6.82 -4.60 13.25
N TYR A 391 -7.15 -4.63 11.98
CA TYR A 391 -8.18 -3.76 11.43
C TYR A 391 -9.05 -4.51 10.43
N GLU A 392 -10.28 -4.08 10.27
CA GLU A 392 -11.28 -4.70 9.41
C GLU A 392 -11.76 -3.72 8.34
N ILE A 393 -11.75 -4.16 7.07
CA ILE A 393 -12.21 -3.39 5.91
C ILE A 393 -12.94 -4.34 4.96
N HIS A 394 -14.21 -4.63 5.22
CA HIS A 394 -14.94 -5.63 4.43
C HIS A 394 -16.46 -5.42 4.45
N HIS A 395 -17.14 -6.05 3.50
CA HIS A 395 -18.60 -6.19 3.48
C HIS A 395 -19.09 -7.54 4.04
N GLY A 396 -18.28 -8.59 3.89
CA GLY A 396 -18.66 -9.93 4.31
C GLY A 396 -18.63 -10.11 5.83
N VAL A 397 -19.71 -10.61 6.38
CA VAL A 397 -19.83 -11.01 7.79
C VAL A 397 -19.73 -12.52 7.86
N CYS A 398 -18.73 -13.03 8.56
CA CYS A 398 -18.48 -14.46 8.73
C CYS A 398 -19.26 -14.99 9.94
N ARG A 399 -19.97 -16.11 9.76
CA ARG A 399 -20.68 -16.81 10.81
C ARG A 399 -20.27 -18.27 10.86
N SER A 400 -19.79 -18.75 12.00
CA SER A 400 -19.50 -20.17 12.20
C SER A 400 -20.80 -20.98 12.22
N LEU A 401 -20.82 -22.10 11.50
CA LEU A 401 -21.95 -23.01 11.40
C LEU A 401 -21.85 -24.18 12.38
N GLU A 402 -20.66 -24.43 12.88
CA GLU A 402 -20.34 -25.54 13.78
C GLU A 402 -19.30 -25.09 14.79
N ASP A 403 -19.11 -25.87 15.86
CA ASP A 403 -18.02 -25.62 16.81
C ASP A 403 -16.66 -25.83 16.11
N ALA A 404 -15.85 -24.79 16.11
CA ALA A 404 -14.48 -24.80 15.59
C ALA A 404 -13.59 -24.04 16.55
N GLU A 405 -12.28 -24.30 16.52
CA GLU A 405 -11.36 -23.57 17.36
C GLU A 405 -11.24 -22.11 16.90
N ALA A 406 -11.28 -21.19 17.86
CA ALA A 406 -11.18 -19.77 17.58
C ALA A 406 -9.77 -19.39 17.08
N PHE A 407 -9.72 -18.55 16.06
CA PHE A 407 -8.52 -17.91 15.57
C PHE A 407 -8.80 -16.44 15.32
N LEU A 408 -8.38 -15.60 16.27
CA LEU A 408 -8.71 -14.17 16.30
C LEU A 408 -10.24 -13.98 16.29
N ASP A 409 -10.78 -13.32 15.28
CA ASP A 409 -12.22 -13.16 15.04
C ASP A 409 -12.84 -14.29 14.22
N GLY A 410 -12.00 -15.15 13.67
CA GLY A 410 -12.41 -16.27 12.81
C GLY A 410 -12.20 -17.63 13.47
N VAL A 411 -11.92 -18.63 12.64
CA VAL A 411 -11.82 -20.02 13.09
C VAL A 411 -10.63 -20.74 12.45
N HIS A 412 -10.21 -21.85 13.09
CA HIS A 412 -9.32 -22.80 12.45
C HIS A 412 -9.80 -24.23 12.58
N VAL A 413 -9.54 -25.04 11.56
CA VAL A 413 -9.84 -26.47 11.52
C VAL A 413 -8.62 -27.21 10.98
N GLY A 414 -7.96 -27.98 11.84
CA GLY A 414 -6.72 -28.66 11.49
C GLY A 414 -5.66 -27.70 10.97
N PRO A 415 -5.17 -27.85 9.71
CA PRO A 415 -4.14 -26.98 9.15
C PRO A 415 -4.67 -25.71 8.49
N VAL A 416 -5.99 -25.50 8.47
CA VAL A 416 -6.64 -24.38 7.77
C VAL A 416 -7.09 -23.32 8.76
N TRP A 417 -6.63 -22.08 8.55
CA TRP A 417 -6.83 -20.94 9.43
C TRP A 417 -7.54 -19.82 8.68
N GLY A 418 -8.41 -19.08 9.33
CA GLY A 418 -9.11 -17.95 8.73
C GLY A 418 -9.39 -16.81 9.70
N THR A 419 -9.14 -15.59 9.29
CA THR A 419 -9.43 -14.35 10.02
C THR A 419 -9.84 -13.22 9.07
N MET A 420 -10.72 -12.33 9.52
CA MET A 420 -11.03 -11.09 8.80
C MET A 420 -10.03 -9.97 9.09
N TRP A 421 -9.22 -10.12 10.14
CA TRP A 421 -8.30 -9.09 10.59
C TRP A 421 -7.09 -8.96 9.69
N HIS A 422 -6.92 -7.77 9.13
CA HIS A 422 -5.68 -7.30 8.54
C HIS A 422 -4.73 -6.79 9.64
N GLY A 423 -3.43 -6.79 9.36
CA GLY A 423 -2.40 -6.27 10.27
C GLY A 423 -2.13 -7.13 11.50
N ALA A 424 -2.84 -8.23 11.72
CA ALA A 424 -2.61 -9.11 12.87
C ALA A 424 -1.18 -9.63 12.94
N PHE A 425 -0.58 -9.96 11.80
CA PHE A 425 0.81 -10.42 11.72
C PHE A 425 1.86 -9.31 11.93
N GLU A 426 1.47 -8.05 12.08
CA GLU A 426 2.39 -6.98 12.50
C GLU A 426 2.77 -7.10 13.99
N HIS A 427 2.00 -7.84 14.80
CA HIS A 427 2.31 -8.14 16.20
C HIS A 427 3.38 -9.23 16.28
N ASP A 428 4.55 -8.88 16.79
CA ASP A 428 5.75 -9.73 16.78
C ASP A 428 5.55 -11.06 17.49
N GLU A 429 5.03 -11.05 18.72
CA GLU A 429 4.82 -12.26 19.52
C GLU A 429 3.81 -13.21 18.86
N PHE A 430 2.69 -12.66 18.38
CA PHE A 430 1.68 -13.43 17.65
C PHE A 430 2.27 -14.04 16.37
N ARG A 431 2.88 -13.22 15.52
CA ARG A 431 3.47 -13.65 14.25
C ARG A 431 4.49 -14.76 14.46
N ARG A 432 5.45 -14.56 15.39
CA ARG A 432 6.51 -15.53 15.68
C ARG A 432 5.97 -16.83 16.25
N THR A 433 5.00 -16.77 17.15
CA THR A 433 4.36 -17.95 17.72
C THR A 433 3.59 -18.71 16.65
N TRP A 434 2.81 -18.03 15.83
CA TRP A 434 2.03 -18.67 14.76
C TRP A 434 2.93 -19.27 13.66
N LEU A 435 3.97 -18.55 13.23
CA LEU A 435 4.94 -19.08 12.26
C LEU A 435 5.70 -20.29 12.81
N ALA A 436 6.05 -20.29 14.09
CA ALA A 436 6.70 -21.45 14.72
C ALA A 436 5.78 -22.69 14.76
N ASP A 437 4.47 -22.48 14.95
CA ASP A 437 3.48 -23.56 14.85
C ASP A 437 3.37 -24.08 13.42
N ALA A 438 3.27 -23.19 12.46
CA ALA A 438 3.22 -23.52 11.04
C ALA A 438 4.48 -24.27 10.56
N ALA A 439 5.65 -23.84 11.01
CA ALA A 439 6.93 -24.51 10.73
C ALA A 439 6.96 -25.94 11.29
N ARG A 440 6.48 -26.16 12.53
CA ARG A 440 6.37 -27.50 13.12
C ARG A 440 5.44 -28.41 12.32
N HIS A 441 4.29 -27.92 11.89
CA HIS A 441 3.37 -28.67 11.06
C HIS A 441 3.94 -29.02 9.67
N ALA A 442 4.80 -28.15 9.14
CA ALA A 442 5.50 -28.40 7.88
C ALA A 442 6.74 -29.29 8.02
N GLY A 443 7.13 -29.66 9.24
CA GLY A 443 8.39 -30.39 9.49
C GLY A 443 9.65 -29.53 9.29
N SER A 444 9.52 -28.21 9.29
CA SER A 444 10.63 -27.25 9.15
C SER A 444 11.38 -27.08 10.48
N SER A 445 12.69 -26.93 10.41
CA SER A 445 13.54 -26.63 11.56
C SER A 445 13.57 -25.14 11.92
N TRP A 446 12.94 -24.29 11.12
CA TRP A 446 12.91 -22.84 11.38
C TRP A 446 12.37 -22.51 12.77
N ARG A 447 12.99 -21.55 13.40
CA ARG A 447 12.56 -20.98 14.69
C ARG A 447 12.73 -19.47 14.66
N PRO A 448 11.83 -18.71 15.32
CA PRO A 448 11.98 -17.26 15.43
C PRO A 448 13.24 -16.90 16.23
N HIS A 449 13.89 -15.82 15.83
CA HIS A 449 15.01 -15.24 16.55
C HIS A 449 14.49 -14.23 17.58
N SER A 450 14.80 -14.46 18.88
CA SER A 450 14.30 -13.60 19.98
C SER A 450 14.92 -12.21 20.02
N ASP A 451 16.12 -12.05 19.48
CA ASP A 451 16.93 -10.83 19.61
C ASP A 451 16.75 -9.85 18.44
N GLU A 452 15.84 -10.16 17.49
CA GLU A 452 15.60 -9.31 16.34
C GLU A 452 14.62 -8.19 16.65
N LEU A 453 14.87 -7.04 16.02
CA LEU A 453 13.95 -5.90 16.05
C LEU A 453 12.55 -6.34 15.60
N GLY A 454 11.55 -5.90 16.32
CA GLY A 454 10.15 -6.08 15.93
C GLY A 454 9.80 -5.31 14.65
N TYR A 455 8.68 -5.67 14.03
CA TYR A 455 8.25 -5.10 12.75
C TYR A 455 8.07 -3.57 12.82
N GLN A 456 7.46 -3.05 13.88
CA GLN A 456 7.29 -1.61 14.06
C GLN A 456 8.63 -0.89 14.22
N ALA A 457 9.57 -1.47 14.99
CA ALA A 457 10.91 -0.89 15.17
C ALA A 457 11.71 -0.89 13.86
N ARG A 458 11.55 -1.94 13.01
CA ARG A 458 12.16 -1.98 11.67
C ARG A 458 11.56 -0.92 10.76
N ARG A 459 10.24 -0.70 10.81
CA ARG A 459 9.57 0.37 10.05
C ARG A 459 10.09 1.75 10.45
N GLU A 460 10.21 2.00 11.74
CA GLU A 460 10.79 3.25 12.24
C GLU A 460 12.26 3.42 11.78
N ALA A 461 13.09 2.39 11.92
CA ALA A 461 14.48 2.43 11.46
C ALA A 461 14.58 2.69 9.95
N MET A 462 13.69 2.12 9.15
CA MET A 462 13.62 2.37 7.72
C MET A 462 13.27 3.84 7.41
N ILE A 463 12.29 4.41 8.11
CA ILE A 463 11.91 5.83 7.96
C ILE A 463 13.09 6.73 8.32
N GLU A 464 13.82 6.43 9.40
CA GLU A 464 15.03 7.15 9.80
C GLU A 464 16.13 7.05 8.73
N THR A 465 16.37 5.85 8.18
CA THR A 465 17.34 5.63 7.08
C THR A 465 17.00 6.44 5.84
N LEU A 466 15.72 6.54 5.49
CA LEU A 466 15.25 7.37 4.38
C LEU A 466 15.48 8.86 4.62
N ALA A 467 15.19 9.32 5.83
CA ALA A 467 15.40 10.72 6.22
C ALA A 467 16.88 11.07 6.19
N ASP A 468 17.76 10.20 6.73
CA ASP A 468 19.21 10.39 6.71
C ASP A 468 19.74 10.45 5.27
N ALA A 469 19.29 9.55 4.41
CA ALA A 469 19.69 9.54 3.00
C ALA A 469 19.23 10.82 2.28
N LEU A 470 18.01 11.29 2.57
CA LEU A 470 17.51 12.53 1.97
C LEU A 470 18.35 13.75 2.43
N GLU A 471 18.62 13.88 3.73
CA GLU A 471 19.43 14.99 4.29
C GLU A 471 20.88 14.98 3.78
N ALA A 472 21.45 13.80 3.52
CA ALA A 472 22.83 13.67 3.03
C ALA A 472 22.98 14.02 1.54
N HIS A 473 21.94 13.85 0.73
CA HIS A 473 22.07 13.89 -0.74
C HIS A 473 21.17 14.94 -1.43
N VAL A 474 20.26 15.58 -0.68
CA VAL A 474 19.29 16.55 -1.20
C VAL A 474 19.33 17.83 -0.37
N ASP A 475 19.29 18.98 -1.04
CA ASP A 475 19.18 20.29 -0.39
C ASP A 475 17.78 20.49 0.23
N VAL A 476 17.55 19.77 1.33
CA VAL A 476 16.26 19.79 2.05
C VAL A 476 15.98 21.19 2.60
N ASP A 477 17.00 21.94 3.00
CA ASP A 477 16.84 23.31 3.50
C ASP A 477 16.20 24.19 2.45
N ARG A 478 16.67 24.12 1.22
CA ARG A 478 16.11 24.87 0.10
C ARG A 478 14.67 24.44 -0.21
N ILE A 479 14.36 23.16 -0.12
CA ILE A 479 12.98 22.64 -0.34
C ILE A 479 12.04 23.18 0.76
N LEU A 480 12.43 23.08 2.03
CA LEU A 480 11.59 23.55 3.14
C LEU A 480 11.41 25.08 3.15
N HIS A 481 12.39 25.83 2.61
CA HIS A 481 12.28 27.29 2.48
C HIS A 481 11.31 27.75 1.36
N LEU A 482 10.87 26.85 0.47
CA LEU A 482 9.84 27.17 -0.53
C LEU A 482 8.48 27.54 0.11
N VAL A 483 8.27 27.18 1.35
CA VAL A 483 7.00 27.36 2.09
C VAL A 483 6.99 28.62 2.95
N ARG A 484 8.10 29.28 3.11
CA ARG A 484 8.24 30.48 3.96
C ARG A 484 7.88 31.78 3.26
#